data_f8556ed6595554e1ca3c3d1e1069e0ae
#
_entry.id   f8556ed6595554e1ca3c3d1e1069e0ae
#
_cell.length_a   1.000
_cell.length_b   1.000
_cell.length_c   1.000
_cell.angle_alpha   90.00
_cell.angle_beta   90.00
_cell.angle_gamma   90.00
#
_symmetry.space_group_name_H-M   'P 1'
#
loop_
_entity.id
_entity.type
_entity.pdbx_description
1 polymer ?
#
loop_
_entity_poly.entity_id
_entity_poly.type
_entity_poly.pdbx_seq_one_letter_code
_entity_poly.pdbx_strand_id
1 'polypeptide(L)'
;AMEPDMEIEHPMYECVTPLRVCLSKLIYPENWKVVQRMETHRDIRNLDENQVHNKHNVIKFLMDHVKIAEHIPDITEEDIFRANDVLDVNAFEIRAPRGGSIRGLYPLTAMMNSSCSPNTQNSIDNSWVCRVRAARAIRKGEEICDTYTSTLCNTLYRRRSLKAAKYF
;
A
#
# COMPACT_ATOMS: atom_id res chain seq x y z
N ALA A 1 11.99 29.95 -28.90
CA ALA A 1 11.02 28.87 -28.97
C ALA A 1 10.83 28.39 -27.56
N MET A 2 9.72 28.70 -26.93
CA MET A 2 9.31 28.15 -25.65
C MET A 2 8.87 26.72 -25.92
N GLU A 3 9.49 25.79 -25.25
CA GLU A 3 8.94 24.43 -25.14
C GLU A 3 7.62 24.51 -24.41
N PRO A 4 6.58 23.83 -24.88
CA PRO A 4 5.33 23.78 -24.15
C PRO A 4 5.61 23.09 -22.82
N ASP A 5 5.18 23.71 -21.73
CA ASP A 5 5.06 23.07 -20.41
C ASP A 5 4.25 21.79 -20.61
N MET A 6 4.94 20.69 -20.75
CA MET A 6 4.35 19.40 -20.54
C MET A 6 4.14 19.26 -19.03
N GLU A 7 3.03 19.76 -18.52
CA GLU A 7 2.44 19.22 -17.30
C GLU A 7 2.12 17.77 -17.57
N ILE A 8 3.14 16.96 -17.40
CA ILE A 8 2.99 15.52 -17.39
C ILE A 8 2.45 15.20 -16.00
N GLU A 9 1.16 15.36 -15.79
CA GLU A 9 0.44 14.60 -14.78
C GLU A 9 0.58 13.12 -15.16
N HIS A 10 1.71 12.52 -14.76
CA HIS A 10 1.97 11.14 -15.08
C HIS A 10 1.43 10.24 -13.98
N PRO A 11 0.29 9.61 -14.18
CA PRO A 11 -0.11 8.45 -13.38
C PRO A 11 0.86 7.26 -13.56
N MET A 12 1.84 7.37 -14.47
CA MET A 12 2.75 6.28 -14.83
C MET A 12 3.48 5.69 -13.62
N TYR A 13 4.02 6.50 -12.73
CA TYR A 13 4.70 5.96 -11.54
C TYR A 13 3.73 5.49 -10.47
N GLU A 14 2.60 6.13 -10.34
CA GLU A 14 1.55 5.74 -9.38
C GLU A 14 0.89 4.43 -9.76
N CYS A 15 0.81 4.09 -11.05
CA CYS A 15 0.21 2.85 -11.51
C CYS A 15 1.12 1.62 -11.33
N VAL A 16 2.44 1.78 -11.12
CA VAL A 16 3.39 0.65 -11.04
C VAL A 16 3.05 -0.30 -9.91
N THR A 17 2.78 0.21 -8.72
CA THR A 17 2.46 -0.67 -7.58
C THR A 17 1.07 -1.33 -7.72
N PRO A 18 0.00 -0.61 -8.08
CA PRO A 18 -1.29 -1.24 -8.42
C PRO A 18 -1.18 -2.30 -9.52
N LEU A 19 -0.44 -2.03 -10.60
CA LEU A 19 -0.18 -3.00 -11.66
C LEU A 19 0.46 -4.28 -11.12
N ARG A 20 1.50 -4.15 -10.29
CA ARG A 20 2.16 -5.32 -9.67
C ARG A 20 1.23 -6.11 -8.76
N VAL A 21 0.35 -5.43 -8.03
CA VAL A 21 -0.69 -6.10 -7.23
C VAL A 21 -1.65 -6.87 -8.13
N CYS A 22 -2.13 -6.26 -9.21
CA CYS A 22 -3.02 -6.92 -10.18
C CYS A 22 -2.33 -8.10 -10.88
N LEU A 23 -1.04 -8.00 -11.24
CA LEU A 23 -0.26 -9.09 -11.81
C LEU A 23 -0.17 -10.32 -10.88
N SER A 24 -0.32 -10.13 -9.57
CA SER A 24 -0.36 -11.27 -8.65
C SER A 24 -1.55 -12.19 -8.91
N LYS A 25 -2.64 -11.70 -9.51
CA LYS A 25 -3.80 -12.52 -9.91
C LYS A 25 -3.38 -13.62 -10.89
N LEU A 26 -2.43 -13.32 -11.78
CA LEU A 26 -1.91 -14.25 -12.78
C LEU A 26 -0.72 -15.07 -12.25
N ILE A 27 0.26 -14.39 -11.62
CA ILE A 27 1.55 -14.99 -11.30
C ILE A 27 1.50 -15.73 -9.95
N TYR A 28 0.74 -15.19 -8.98
CA TYR A 28 0.64 -15.69 -7.61
C TYR A 28 -0.82 -15.68 -7.13
N PRO A 29 -1.70 -16.56 -7.64
CA PRO A 29 -3.13 -16.53 -7.34
C PRO A 29 -3.46 -16.60 -5.84
N GLU A 30 -2.64 -17.30 -5.05
CA GLU A 30 -2.84 -17.38 -3.60
C GLU A 30 -2.58 -16.02 -2.93
N ASN A 31 -1.58 -15.26 -3.39
CA ASN A 31 -1.33 -13.91 -2.90
C ASN A 31 -2.48 -12.97 -3.27
N TRP A 32 -3.05 -13.13 -4.48
CA TRP A 32 -4.22 -12.37 -4.89
C TRP A 32 -5.43 -12.63 -3.98
N LYS A 33 -5.68 -13.87 -3.58
CA LYS A 33 -6.73 -14.20 -2.59
C LYS A 33 -6.51 -13.49 -1.25
N VAL A 34 -5.25 -13.34 -0.82
CA VAL A 34 -4.92 -12.57 0.38
C VAL A 34 -5.24 -11.09 0.18
N VAL A 35 -4.82 -10.50 -0.93
CA VAL A 35 -5.13 -9.10 -1.27
C VAL A 35 -6.63 -8.84 -1.27
N GLN A 36 -7.43 -9.75 -1.81
CA GLN A 36 -8.89 -9.63 -1.84
C GLN A 36 -9.54 -9.64 -0.45
N ARG A 37 -8.85 -10.10 0.57
CA ARG A 37 -9.34 -10.15 1.96
C ARG A 37 -8.77 -9.03 2.84
N MET A 38 -7.79 -8.29 2.36
CA MET A 38 -7.17 -7.20 3.13
C MET A 38 -8.16 -6.05 3.32
N GLU A 39 -8.03 -5.38 4.46
CA GLU A 39 -8.86 -4.25 4.82
C GLU A 39 -8.62 -3.06 3.90
N THR A 40 -9.69 -2.37 3.53
CA THR A 40 -9.66 -1.17 2.67
C THR A 40 -10.22 0.05 3.36
N HIS A 41 -10.95 -0.13 4.46
CA HIS A 41 -11.68 0.93 5.17
C HIS A 41 -12.58 1.77 4.25
N ARG A 42 -13.06 1.19 3.14
CA ARG A 42 -13.84 1.91 2.12
C ARG A 42 -15.12 2.53 2.70
N ASP A 43 -15.71 1.89 3.70
CA ASP A 43 -16.93 2.31 4.38
C ASP A 43 -16.76 3.54 5.27
N ILE A 44 -15.55 3.79 5.77
CA ILE A 44 -15.24 4.90 6.68
C ILE A 44 -14.30 5.96 6.09
N ARG A 45 -13.74 5.70 4.90
CA ARG A 45 -12.86 6.64 4.21
C ARG A 45 -13.66 7.72 3.50
N ASN A 46 -13.44 8.96 3.90
CA ASN A 46 -13.88 10.12 3.11
C ASN A 46 -12.75 10.51 2.17
N LEU A 47 -12.70 9.90 0.98
CA LEU A 47 -11.78 10.32 -0.06
C LEU A 47 -12.19 11.67 -0.58
N ASP A 48 -11.24 12.60 -0.70
CA ASP A 48 -11.48 13.84 -1.40
C ASP A 48 -11.56 13.62 -2.93
N GLU A 49 -12.06 14.63 -3.64
CA GLU A 49 -12.27 14.54 -5.09
C GLU A 49 -10.96 14.25 -5.84
N ASN A 50 -9.82 14.79 -5.38
CA ASN A 50 -8.52 14.55 -6.00
C ASN A 50 -8.06 13.10 -5.83
N GLN A 51 -8.26 12.52 -4.64
CA GLN A 51 -7.93 11.12 -4.38
C GLN A 51 -8.77 10.17 -5.26
N VAL A 52 -10.06 10.46 -5.40
CA VAL A 52 -10.95 9.70 -6.28
C VAL A 52 -10.52 9.86 -7.73
N HIS A 53 -10.23 11.09 -8.16
CA HIS A 53 -9.76 11.38 -9.51
C HIS A 53 -8.45 10.64 -9.85
N ASN A 54 -7.46 10.67 -8.96
CA ASN A 54 -6.19 9.97 -9.14
C ASN A 54 -6.39 8.46 -9.28
N LYS A 55 -7.28 7.86 -8.50
CA LYS A 55 -7.60 6.43 -8.66
C LYS A 55 -8.23 6.12 -10.02
N HIS A 56 -9.15 6.94 -10.47
CA HIS A 56 -9.74 6.78 -11.80
C HIS A 56 -8.70 6.94 -12.92
N ASN A 57 -7.76 7.88 -12.79
CA ASN A 57 -6.66 8.03 -13.75
C ASN A 57 -5.76 6.78 -13.80
N VAL A 58 -5.44 6.18 -12.64
CA VAL A 58 -4.69 4.91 -12.59
C VAL A 58 -5.46 3.80 -13.28
N ILE A 59 -6.77 3.66 -13.00
CA ILE A 59 -7.62 2.63 -13.62
C ILE A 59 -7.64 2.83 -15.14
N LYS A 60 -7.97 4.03 -15.59
CA LYS A 60 -8.03 4.37 -17.00
C LYS A 60 -6.69 4.10 -17.70
N PHE A 61 -5.58 4.50 -17.10
CA PHE A 61 -4.27 4.23 -17.66
C PHE A 61 -3.99 2.73 -17.80
N LEU A 62 -4.31 1.92 -16.78
CA LEU A 62 -4.10 0.48 -16.82
C LEU A 62 -5.03 -0.22 -17.82
N MET A 63 -6.27 0.23 -17.95
CA MET A 63 -7.23 -0.37 -18.87
C MET A 63 -6.98 0.05 -20.32
N ASP A 64 -6.78 1.34 -20.59
CA ASP A 64 -6.76 1.90 -21.93
C ASP A 64 -5.37 1.88 -22.57
N HIS A 65 -4.32 2.21 -21.79
CA HIS A 65 -2.95 2.32 -22.31
C HIS A 65 -2.15 1.03 -22.09
N VAL A 66 -2.17 0.48 -20.88
CA VAL A 66 -1.50 -0.80 -20.59
C VAL A 66 -2.29 -1.98 -21.15
N LYS A 67 -3.60 -1.81 -21.33
CA LYS A 67 -4.53 -2.87 -21.77
C LYS A 67 -4.46 -4.13 -20.92
N ILE A 68 -4.44 -3.92 -19.61
CA ILE A 68 -4.20 -4.97 -18.63
C ILE A 68 -5.16 -6.16 -18.79
N ALA A 69 -6.38 -5.93 -19.27
CA ALA A 69 -7.37 -6.97 -19.53
C ALA A 69 -6.97 -7.94 -20.66
N GLU A 70 -6.08 -7.54 -21.57
CA GLU A 70 -5.53 -8.43 -22.59
C GLU A 70 -4.51 -9.42 -22.00
N HIS A 71 -3.93 -9.11 -20.83
CA HIS A 71 -2.85 -9.88 -20.21
C HIS A 71 -3.28 -10.63 -18.97
N ILE A 72 -4.27 -10.13 -18.24
CA ILE A 72 -4.78 -10.75 -17.02
C ILE A 72 -6.24 -11.12 -17.23
N PRO A 73 -6.57 -12.43 -17.38
CA PRO A 73 -7.94 -12.88 -17.54
C PRO A 73 -8.83 -12.42 -16.38
N ASP A 74 -10.04 -11.99 -16.71
CA ASP A 74 -11.09 -11.60 -15.76
C ASP A 74 -10.70 -10.47 -14.79
N ILE A 75 -9.71 -9.64 -15.16
CA ILE A 75 -9.40 -8.42 -14.40
C ILE A 75 -10.47 -7.38 -14.67
N THR A 76 -10.95 -6.73 -13.62
CA THR A 76 -11.97 -5.70 -13.70
C THR A 76 -11.44 -4.36 -13.20
N GLU A 77 -12.12 -3.27 -13.53
CA GLU A 77 -11.83 -1.95 -12.95
C GLU A 77 -11.96 -1.97 -11.43
N GLU A 78 -12.92 -2.73 -10.88
CA GLU A 78 -13.09 -2.91 -9.44
C GLU A 78 -11.89 -3.62 -8.80
N ASP A 79 -11.28 -4.58 -9.47
CA ASP A 79 -10.06 -5.23 -9.01
C ASP A 79 -8.91 -4.22 -8.89
N ILE A 80 -8.76 -3.32 -9.87
CA ILE A 80 -7.74 -2.28 -9.87
C ILE A 80 -8.06 -1.24 -8.78
N PHE A 81 -9.32 -0.85 -8.65
CA PHE A 81 -9.77 0.09 -7.61
C PHE A 81 -9.49 -0.49 -6.23
N ARG A 82 -9.84 -1.76 -6.00
CA ARG A 82 -9.56 -2.47 -4.77
C ARG A 82 -8.06 -2.58 -4.49
N ALA A 83 -7.24 -2.85 -5.50
CA ALA A 83 -5.78 -2.89 -5.35
C ALA A 83 -5.23 -1.53 -4.84
N ASN A 84 -5.74 -0.42 -5.36
CA ASN A 84 -5.40 0.91 -4.85
C ASN A 84 -5.84 1.11 -3.40
N ASP A 85 -7.07 0.73 -3.06
CA ASP A 85 -7.59 0.85 -1.68
C ASP A 85 -6.77 0.02 -0.69
N VAL A 86 -6.43 -1.21 -1.04
CA VAL A 86 -5.56 -2.07 -0.23
C VAL A 86 -4.19 -1.43 -0.02
N LEU A 87 -3.61 -0.85 -1.07
CA LEU A 87 -2.32 -0.16 -0.99
C LEU A 87 -2.38 1.08 -0.09
N ASP A 88 -3.44 1.85 -0.14
CA ASP A 88 -3.59 3.05 0.70
C ASP A 88 -3.60 2.72 2.19
N VAL A 89 -4.21 1.58 2.56
CA VAL A 89 -4.31 1.16 3.97
C VAL A 89 -3.12 0.33 4.43
N ASN A 90 -2.62 -0.59 3.58
CA ASN A 90 -1.70 -1.65 4.01
C ASN A 90 -0.28 -1.54 3.47
N ALA A 91 -0.01 -0.61 2.53
CA ALA A 91 1.33 -0.48 1.99
C ALA A 91 2.32 0.11 2.98
N PHE A 92 3.57 -0.31 2.84
CA PHE A 92 4.72 0.22 3.54
C PHE A 92 5.43 1.24 2.64
N GLU A 93 5.86 2.33 3.24
CA GLU A 93 6.75 3.26 2.56
C GLU A 93 8.17 2.69 2.54
N ILE A 94 8.74 2.59 1.36
CA ILE A 94 10.08 2.08 1.15
C ILE A 94 10.94 3.22 0.60
N ARG A 95 11.96 3.62 1.35
CA ARG A 95 12.89 4.66 0.92
C ARG A 95 13.79 4.14 -0.17
N ALA A 96 13.82 4.83 -1.31
CA ALA A 96 14.70 4.49 -2.40
C ALA A 96 16.13 4.99 -2.14
N PRO A 97 17.19 4.24 -2.54
CA PRO A 97 18.59 4.61 -2.29
C PRO A 97 19.02 5.97 -2.87
N ARG A 98 18.34 6.42 -3.93
CA ARG A 98 18.61 7.70 -4.62
C ARG A 98 17.68 8.83 -4.22
N GLY A 99 16.94 8.66 -3.13
CA GLY A 99 15.90 9.59 -2.70
C GLY A 99 14.51 9.22 -3.21
N GLY A 100 13.48 9.82 -2.59
CA GLY A 100 12.09 9.46 -2.84
C GLY A 100 11.64 8.21 -2.07
N SER A 101 10.39 7.87 -2.23
CA SER A 101 9.81 6.66 -1.64
C SER A 101 8.91 5.95 -2.65
N ILE A 102 8.76 4.66 -2.45
CA ILE A 102 7.81 3.81 -3.19
C ILE A 102 6.94 3.06 -2.20
N ARG A 103 5.78 2.63 -2.65
CA ARG A 103 4.88 1.80 -1.85
C ARG A 103 5.16 0.33 -2.11
N GLY A 104 5.28 -0.47 -1.05
CA GLY A 104 5.38 -1.93 -1.14
C GLY A 104 4.30 -2.61 -0.32
N LEU A 105 3.70 -3.67 -0.85
CA LEU A 105 2.72 -4.48 -0.15
C LEU A 105 3.37 -5.76 0.36
N TYR A 106 3.33 -5.96 1.67
CA TYR A 106 3.83 -7.14 2.39
C TYR A 106 2.68 -7.74 3.19
N PRO A 107 1.86 -8.61 2.58
CA PRO A 107 0.60 -9.06 3.17
C PRO A 107 0.73 -9.63 4.58
N LEU A 108 1.73 -10.48 4.83
CA LEU A 108 1.94 -11.06 6.15
C LEU A 108 2.32 -10.02 7.21
N THR A 109 3.16 -9.04 6.84
CA THR A 109 3.56 -7.95 7.75
C THR A 109 2.41 -6.99 8.00
N ALA A 110 1.60 -6.72 6.99
CA ALA A 110 0.44 -5.83 7.09
C ALA A 110 -0.70 -6.39 7.96
N MET A 111 -0.68 -7.69 8.27
CA MET A 111 -1.66 -8.29 9.19
C MET A 111 -1.36 -8.02 10.67
N MET A 112 -0.17 -7.54 11.00
CA MET A 112 0.17 -7.20 12.38
C MET A 112 -0.51 -5.89 12.79
N ASN A 113 -1.15 -5.89 13.94
CA ASN A 113 -1.77 -4.69 14.48
C ASN A 113 -0.73 -3.69 15.00
N SER A 114 -1.14 -2.42 15.06
CA SER A 114 -0.30 -1.35 15.60
C SER A 114 -0.29 -1.34 17.12
N SER A 115 0.88 -1.22 17.70
CA SER A 115 1.06 -0.98 19.14
C SER A 115 2.01 0.20 19.37
N CYS A 116 1.74 0.97 20.44
CA CYS A 116 2.68 1.99 20.92
C CYS A 116 3.93 1.38 21.59
N SER A 117 3.87 0.08 21.95
CA SER A 117 4.96 -0.72 22.48
C SER A 117 5.05 -2.02 21.70
N PRO A 118 5.51 -1.98 20.45
CA PRO A 118 5.55 -3.15 19.58
C PRO A 118 6.49 -4.21 20.14
N ASN A 119 6.22 -5.47 19.82
CA ASN A 119 7.12 -6.57 20.15
C ASN A 119 7.90 -7.08 18.94
N THR A 120 7.72 -6.42 17.79
CA THR A 120 8.51 -6.67 16.59
C THR A 120 9.15 -5.40 16.06
N GLN A 121 10.10 -5.60 15.18
CA GLN A 121 10.73 -4.57 14.36
C GLN A 121 10.83 -5.09 12.93
N ASN A 122 10.41 -4.29 11.97
CA ASN A 122 10.56 -4.62 10.55
C ASN A 122 11.70 -3.83 9.90
N SER A 123 12.25 -4.40 8.85
CA SER A 123 13.24 -3.75 7.98
C SER A 123 13.09 -4.26 6.57
N ILE A 124 13.22 -3.35 5.58
CA ILE A 124 13.17 -3.69 4.17
C ILE A 124 14.56 -3.44 3.60
N ASP A 125 15.15 -4.49 3.00
CA ASP A 125 16.48 -4.39 2.42
C ASP A 125 16.47 -3.93 0.95
N ASN A 126 17.67 -3.77 0.38
CA ASN A 126 17.83 -3.32 -1.02
C ASN A 126 17.29 -4.33 -2.06
N SER A 127 17.00 -5.57 -1.65
CA SER A 127 16.35 -6.59 -2.48
C SER A 127 14.83 -6.59 -2.30
N TRP A 128 14.29 -5.58 -1.63
CA TRP A 128 12.86 -5.40 -1.34
C TRP A 128 12.27 -6.51 -0.44
N VAL A 129 13.10 -7.22 0.27
CA VAL A 129 12.66 -8.23 1.23
C VAL A 129 12.37 -7.59 2.58
N CYS A 130 11.13 -7.72 3.04
CA CYS A 130 10.73 -7.30 4.38
C CYS A 130 11.09 -8.40 5.40
N ARG A 131 11.90 -8.04 6.39
CA ARG A 131 12.26 -8.92 7.50
C ARG A 131 11.64 -8.38 8.79
N VAL A 132 10.85 -9.23 9.42
CA VAL A 132 10.28 -8.96 10.73
C VAL A 132 11.07 -9.76 11.78
N ARG A 133 11.49 -9.08 12.84
CA ARG A 133 12.23 -9.68 13.95
C ARG A 133 11.53 -9.36 15.26
N ALA A 134 11.52 -10.34 16.17
CA ALA A 134 11.11 -10.09 17.53
C ALA A 134 12.06 -9.07 18.19
N ALA A 135 11.52 -7.99 18.75
CA ALA A 135 12.28 -6.98 19.51
C ALA A 135 12.47 -7.39 20.97
N ARG A 136 11.67 -8.34 21.45
CA ARG A 136 11.73 -8.94 22.78
C ARG A 136 11.17 -10.37 22.73
N ALA A 137 11.29 -11.11 23.81
CA ALA A 137 10.64 -12.41 23.93
C ALA A 137 9.11 -12.26 23.79
N ILE A 138 8.51 -13.10 22.95
CA ILE A 138 7.07 -13.16 22.71
C ILE A 138 6.57 -14.51 23.23
N ARG A 139 5.57 -14.48 24.09
CA ARG A 139 4.98 -15.68 24.70
C ARG A 139 3.99 -16.33 23.73
N LYS A 140 3.76 -17.62 23.89
CA LYS A 140 2.70 -18.32 23.15
C LYS A 140 1.35 -17.68 23.46
N GLY A 141 0.60 -17.31 22.42
CA GLY A 141 -0.71 -16.63 22.51
C GLY A 141 -0.63 -15.12 22.68
N GLU A 142 0.57 -14.56 22.79
CA GLU A 142 0.76 -13.10 22.76
C GLU A 142 0.60 -12.58 21.33
N GLU A 143 -0.12 -11.48 21.17
CA GLU A 143 -0.30 -10.83 19.87
C GLU A 143 1.04 -10.30 19.33
N ILE A 144 1.29 -10.52 18.05
CA ILE A 144 2.47 -9.98 17.35
C ILE A 144 2.09 -8.62 16.79
N CYS A 145 2.73 -7.57 17.28
CA CYS A 145 2.43 -6.18 16.94
C CYS A 145 3.65 -5.47 16.36
N ASP A 146 3.36 -4.61 15.40
CA ASP A 146 4.30 -3.63 14.84
C ASP A 146 3.91 -2.21 15.27
N THR A 147 4.57 -1.18 14.77
CA THR A 147 4.16 0.21 14.94
C THR A 147 3.88 0.86 13.58
N TYR A 148 2.75 1.58 13.50
CA TYR A 148 2.38 2.34 12.29
C TYR A 148 2.79 3.82 12.38
N THR A 149 3.33 4.23 13.54
CA THR A 149 3.76 5.61 13.79
C THR A 149 5.09 5.62 14.54
N SER A 150 5.77 6.76 14.52
CA SER A 150 6.99 6.90 15.33
C SER A 150 6.68 6.81 16.83
N THR A 151 7.29 5.84 17.50
CA THR A 151 7.19 5.66 18.96
C THR A 151 7.82 6.81 19.75
N LEU A 152 8.68 7.62 19.10
CA LEU A 152 9.31 8.80 19.70
C LEU A 152 8.38 10.01 19.78
N CYS A 153 7.24 9.98 19.08
CA CYS A 153 6.25 11.04 19.13
C CYS A 153 5.34 10.90 20.35
N ASN A 154 4.80 12.03 20.83
CA ASN A 154 3.82 12.02 21.92
C ASN A 154 2.50 11.35 21.53
N THR A 155 1.71 10.96 22.52
CA THR A 155 0.45 10.22 22.32
C THR A 155 -0.56 10.96 21.45
N LEU A 156 -0.68 12.28 21.60
CA LEU A 156 -1.62 13.08 20.82
C LEU A 156 -1.25 13.07 19.33
N TYR A 157 0.02 13.24 19.02
CA TYR A 157 0.53 13.17 17.66
C TYR A 157 0.26 11.79 17.05
N ARG A 158 0.61 10.71 17.76
CA ARG A 158 0.38 9.33 17.26
C ARG A 158 -1.09 9.07 16.97
N ARG A 159 -2.00 9.46 17.88
CA ARG A 159 -3.45 9.31 17.64
C ARG A 159 -3.94 10.09 16.42
N ARG A 160 -3.49 11.34 16.24
CA ARG A 160 -3.84 12.13 15.06
C ARG A 160 -3.30 11.50 13.79
N SER A 161 -2.07 11.03 13.81
CA SER A 161 -1.43 10.35 12.67
C SER A 161 -2.17 9.06 12.30
N LEU A 162 -2.53 8.23 13.28
CA LEU A 162 -3.28 6.99 13.04
C LEU A 162 -4.68 7.29 12.48
N LYS A 163 -5.37 8.28 13.04
CA LYS A 163 -6.69 8.70 12.54
C LYS A 163 -6.61 9.19 11.09
N ALA A 164 -5.59 9.97 10.75
CA ALA A 164 -5.44 10.54 9.41
C ALA A 164 -5.00 9.50 8.36
N ALA A 165 -4.10 8.56 8.73
CA ALA A 165 -3.48 7.66 7.78
C ALA A 165 -4.08 6.23 7.80
N LYS A 166 -4.72 5.83 8.90
CA LYS A 166 -5.22 4.45 9.12
C LYS A 166 -6.69 4.41 9.53
N TYR A 167 -7.33 5.56 9.68
CA TYR A 167 -8.78 5.71 9.92
C TYR A 167 -9.29 5.17 11.27
N PHE A 168 -8.41 5.08 12.30
CA PHE A 168 -8.80 4.65 13.66
C PHE A 168 -8.12 5.45 14.77
#